data_9c5cd115140025eaac08508a2dc26ebe
#
_entry.id   9c5cd115140025eaac08508a2dc26ebe
#
_cell.length_a   1.000
_cell.length_b   1.000
_cell.length_c   1.000
_cell.angle_alpha   90.00
_cell.angle_beta   90.00
_cell.angle_gamma   90.00
#
_symmetry.space_group_name_H-M   'P 1'
#
loop_
_entity.id
_entity.type
_entity.pdbx_description
1 polymer ?
#
loop_
_entity_poly.entity_id
_entity_poly.type
_entity_poly.pdbx_seq_one_letter_code
_entity_poly.pdbx_strand_id
1 'polypeptide(L)'
;MSELNQIALKIVSNGKGILAADESTGSMTKRLDSVNVISNPENRLNFREILFSANGMENYISGIILFDETIKQNTKSGKSVPELINQNGVVVGIKVDMGAKALAGSSGETVTEGLDGLRERLAKYYDLGARFAKWRAIYKISEKNPSELAIKSNAHSLARYAALVQEANMVPIVEPEVLMEGDHDIDKCYEVTAKVLEECYEELSLHNVNLKGTILKPNMILPGNKSKNKCSYKEIAKMTLECLKKNVPSEVPGITFLSGGQTEIEATQNLNEINKINDTNFAMTFSYGRALQQSALKYWGKNQEDVLNIQKIFNHRAKMNSLSTLAKWREDLDKLDIQ
;
A
#
# COMPACT_ATOMS: atom_id res chain seq x y z
N MET A 1 22.83 8.61 10.32
CA MET A 1 21.52 8.10 9.84
C MET A 1 21.76 6.65 9.49
N SER A 2 20.95 5.72 10.03
CA SER A 2 21.09 4.29 9.72
C SER A 2 20.70 4.00 8.27
N GLU A 3 21.14 2.86 7.71
CA GLU A 3 20.76 2.43 6.38
C GLU A 3 19.21 2.30 6.22
N LEU A 4 18.53 1.75 7.23
CA LEU A 4 17.07 1.67 7.27
C LEU A 4 16.41 3.03 7.13
N ASN A 5 16.92 4.06 7.82
CA ASN A 5 16.36 5.41 7.70
C ASN A 5 16.55 5.99 6.30
N GLN A 6 17.69 5.72 5.65
CA GLN A 6 17.95 6.18 4.29
C GLN A 6 17.00 5.51 3.29
N ILE A 7 16.78 4.20 3.42
CA ILE A 7 15.85 3.45 2.59
C ILE A 7 14.41 3.96 2.80
N ALA A 8 13.98 4.16 4.06
CA ALA A 8 12.65 4.68 4.37
C ALA A 8 12.43 6.06 3.73
N LEU A 9 13.37 6.98 3.87
CA LEU A 9 13.32 8.30 3.24
C LEU A 9 13.32 8.23 1.71
N LYS A 10 14.07 7.30 1.11
CA LYS A 10 14.05 7.08 -0.34
C LYS A 10 12.68 6.63 -0.83
N ILE A 11 12.01 5.74 -0.07
CA ILE A 11 10.68 5.22 -0.42
C ILE A 11 9.63 6.33 -0.37
N VAL A 12 9.70 7.25 0.61
CA VAL A 12 8.75 8.36 0.74
C VAL A 12 9.29 9.68 0.16
N SER A 13 10.19 9.59 -0.80
CA SER A 13 10.78 10.78 -1.43
C SER A 13 9.73 11.67 -2.10
N ASN A 14 10.01 12.98 -2.09
CA ASN A 14 9.09 14.01 -2.54
C ASN A 14 8.56 13.76 -3.97
N GLY A 15 7.27 13.83 -4.15
CA GLY A 15 6.61 13.60 -5.45
C GLY A 15 6.54 12.12 -5.86
N LYS A 16 6.90 11.16 -5.01
CA LYS A 16 6.89 9.74 -5.35
C LYS A 16 6.10 8.91 -4.36
N GLY A 17 5.62 7.75 -4.82
CA GLY A 17 4.93 6.78 -3.99
C GLY A 17 5.25 5.35 -4.38
N ILE A 18 4.44 4.41 -3.93
CA ILE A 18 4.66 2.98 -4.07
C ILE A 18 3.61 2.37 -4.99
N LEU A 19 4.06 1.56 -5.95
CA LEU A 19 3.21 0.63 -6.67
C LEU A 19 3.03 -0.65 -5.84
N ALA A 20 1.83 -0.90 -5.35
CA ALA A 20 1.48 -2.17 -4.73
C ALA A 20 1.05 -3.17 -5.81
N ALA A 21 1.98 -4.02 -6.25
CA ALA A 21 1.79 -5.09 -7.23
C ALA A 21 1.90 -6.47 -6.56
N ASP A 22 1.44 -6.54 -5.32
CA ASP A 22 1.61 -7.66 -4.39
C ASP A 22 0.36 -8.51 -4.21
N GLU A 23 -0.59 -8.39 -5.13
CA GLU A 23 -1.78 -9.23 -5.11
C GLU A 23 -1.39 -10.70 -5.09
N SER A 24 -1.93 -11.45 -4.12
CA SER A 24 -1.79 -12.91 -4.09
C SER A 24 -2.38 -13.53 -5.37
N THR A 25 -2.00 -14.78 -5.68
CA THR A 25 -2.54 -15.50 -6.85
C THR A 25 -4.05 -15.41 -6.91
N GLY A 26 -4.76 -15.67 -5.80
CA GLY A 26 -6.23 -15.60 -5.79
C GLY A 26 -6.78 -14.19 -6.01
N SER A 27 -6.11 -13.16 -5.49
CA SER A 27 -6.52 -11.77 -5.73
C SER A 27 -6.25 -11.34 -7.16
N MET A 28 -5.10 -11.74 -7.72
CA MET A 28 -4.77 -11.43 -9.12
C MET A 28 -5.68 -12.18 -10.08
N THR A 29 -6.05 -13.44 -9.78
CA THR A 29 -7.03 -14.20 -10.55
C THR A 29 -8.35 -13.44 -10.67
N LYS A 30 -8.92 -12.96 -9.57
CA LYS A 30 -10.15 -12.15 -9.59
C LYS A 30 -10.03 -10.89 -10.44
N ARG A 31 -8.86 -10.28 -10.46
CA ARG A 31 -8.61 -9.09 -11.28
C ARG A 31 -8.53 -9.42 -12.77
N LEU A 32 -7.81 -10.49 -13.13
CA LEU A 32 -7.70 -10.96 -14.52
C LEU A 32 -9.04 -11.45 -15.05
N ASP A 33 -9.81 -12.18 -14.24
CA ASP A 33 -11.17 -12.62 -14.59
C ASP A 33 -12.09 -11.41 -14.91
N SER A 34 -11.94 -10.31 -14.18
CA SER A 34 -12.74 -9.10 -14.41
C SER A 34 -12.49 -8.42 -15.76
N VAL A 35 -11.42 -8.80 -16.45
CA VAL A 35 -11.07 -8.33 -17.81
C VAL A 35 -10.98 -9.48 -18.81
N ASN A 36 -11.57 -10.64 -18.48
CA ASN A 36 -11.65 -11.84 -19.30
C ASN A 36 -10.29 -12.41 -19.75
N VAL A 37 -9.28 -12.33 -18.87
CA VAL A 37 -7.95 -12.90 -19.09
C VAL A 37 -7.72 -14.09 -18.16
N ILE A 38 -7.25 -15.20 -18.72
CA ILE A 38 -6.94 -16.41 -17.94
C ILE A 38 -5.80 -16.13 -16.96
N SER A 39 -6.00 -16.49 -15.69
CA SER A 39 -4.96 -16.37 -14.66
C SER A 39 -4.02 -17.58 -14.67
N ASN A 40 -2.88 -17.40 -15.30
CA ASN A 40 -1.74 -18.32 -15.21
C ASN A 40 -0.47 -17.52 -14.82
N PRO A 41 0.64 -18.17 -14.44
CA PRO A 41 1.88 -17.47 -14.03
C PRO A 41 2.39 -16.48 -15.09
N GLU A 42 2.28 -16.84 -16.37
CA GLU A 42 2.73 -16.02 -17.49
C GLU A 42 1.91 -14.73 -17.62
N ASN A 43 0.58 -14.80 -17.62
CA ASN A 43 -0.29 -13.64 -17.74
C ASN A 43 -0.18 -12.73 -16.51
N ARG A 44 0.00 -13.30 -15.31
CA ARG A 44 0.24 -12.51 -14.11
C ARG A 44 1.57 -11.75 -14.19
N LEU A 45 2.62 -12.38 -14.68
CA LEU A 45 3.91 -11.71 -14.90
C LEU A 45 3.81 -10.70 -16.05
N ASN A 46 3.22 -11.06 -17.18
CA ASN A 46 3.09 -10.20 -18.36
C ASN A 46 2.52 -8.82 -18.02
N PHE A 47 1.37 -8.79 -17.33
CA PHE A 47 0.79 -7.52 -16.91
C PHE A 47 1.74 -6.72 -16.00
N ARG A 48 2.34 -7.38 -15.01
CA ARG A 48 3.27 -6.74 -14.07
C ARG A 48 4.54 -6.24 -14.75
N GLU A 49 5.14 -7.03 -15.64
CA GLU A 49 6.34 -6.66 -16.38
C GLU A 49 6.12 -5.40 -17.24
N ILE A 50 4.95 -5.27 -17.88
CA ILE A 50 4.59 -4.07 -18.64
C ILE A 50 4.64 -2.82 -17.76
N LEU A 51 4.12 -2.91 -16.53
CA LEU A 51 4.14 -1.78 -15.60
C LEU A 51 5.55 -1.50 -15.07
N PHE A 52 6.32 -2.55 -14.73
CA PHE A 52 7.66 -2.41 -14.15
C PHE A 52 8.69 -1.90 -15.16
N SER A 53 8.44 -2.13 -16.44
CA SER A 53 9.28 -1.65 -17.56
C SER A 53 8.80 -0.32 -18.17
N ALA A 54 7.77 0.31 -17.60
CA ALA A 54 7.25 1.56 -18.11
C ALA A 54 8.30 2.69 -17.97
N ASN A 55 8.80 3.17 -19.09
CA ASN A 55 9.82 4.21 -19.12
C ASN A 55 9.31 5.51 -18.48
N GLY A 56 10.08 6.07 -17.55
CA GLY A 56 9.73 7.29 -16.82
C GLY A 56 8.88 7.06 -15.58
N MET A 57 8.48 5.81 -15.25
CA MET A 57 7.72 5.55 -14.02
C MET A 57 8.51 5.92 -12.77
N GLU A 58 9.83 5.79 -12.80
CA GLU A 58 10.74 6.12 -11.71
C GLU A 58 10.69 7.60 -11.30
N ASN A 59 10.11 8.46 -12.13
CA ASN A 59 9.84 9.84 -11.76
C ASN A 59 8.71 9.98 -10.74
N TYR A 60 7.83 8.98 -10.64
CA TYR A 60 6.62 8.98 -9.82
C TYR A 60 6.57 7.84 -8.80
N ILE A 61 7.31 6.76 -9.05
CA ILE A 61 7.34 5.56 -8.22
C ILE A 61 8.73 5.39 -7.61
N SER A 62 8.78 5.33 -6.28
CA SER A 62 10.00 5.11 -5.50
C SER A 62 10.20 3.67 -5.08
N GLY A 63 9.11 2.90 -4.97
CA GLY A 63 9.13 1.51 -4.54
C GLY A 63 8.04 0.67 -5.20
N ILE A 64 8.28 -0.62 -5.32
CA ILE A 64 7.31 -1.60 -5.82
C ILE A 64 7.22 -2.74 -4.82
N ILE A 65 6.00 -3.06 -4.35
CA ILE A 65 5.77 -4.23 -3.50
C ILE A 65 5.45 -5.41 -4.42
N LEU A 66 6.24 -6.47 -4.34
CA LEU A 66 6.05 -7.70 -5.10
C LEU A 66 5.32 -8.77 -4.29
N PHE A 67 4.77 -9.76 -4.98
CA PHE A 67 4.31 -11.02 -4.42
C PHE A 67 5.41 -12.08 -4.50
N ASP A 68 5.35 -13.11 -3.66
CA ASP A 68 6.36 -14.19 -3.58
C ASP A 68 6.63 -14.87 -4.93
N GLU A 69 5.59 -15.12 -5.73
CA GLU A 69 5.73 -15.66 -7.09
C GLU A 69 6.59 -14.71 -7.94
N THR A 70 6.29 -13.43 -7.95
CA THR A 70 6.84 -12.44 -8.87
C THR A 70 8.30 -12.12 -8.61
N ILE A 71 8.71 -12.04 -7.34
CA ILE A 71 10.11 -11.74 -6.99
C ILE A 71 11.09 -12.82 -7.47
N LYS A 72 10.58 -14.03 -7.71
CA LYS A 72 11.36 -15.21 -8.17
C LYS A 72 11.33 -15.41 -9.68
N GLN A 73 10.53 -14.61 -10.41
CA GLN A 73 10.35 -14.76 -11.85
C GLN A 73 11.40 -13.97 -12.64
N ASN A 74 11.64 -14.41 -13.85
CA ASN A 74 12.43 -13.71 -14.85
C ASN A 74 11.51 -13.10 -15.91
N THR A 75 11.88 -11.91 -16.38
CA THR A 75 11.23 -11.18 -17.46
C THR A 75 11.42 -11.91 -18.81
N LYS A 76 10.70 -11.48 -19.84
CA LYS A 76 10.89 -11.99 -21.22
C LYS A 76 12.31 -11.77 -21.75
N SER A 77 13.03 -10.75 -21.23
CA SER A 77 14.42 -10.49 -21.58
C SER A 77 15.44 -11.37 -20.83
N GLY A 78 14.99 -12.24 -19.93
CA GLY A 78 15.84 -13.13 -19.12
C GLY A 78 16.38 -12.49 -17.83
N LYS A 79 16.14 -11.19 -17.57
CA LYS A 79 16.52 -10.53 -16.32
C LYS A 79 15.56 -10.93 -15.21
N SER A 80 16.03 -11.01 -13.97
CA SER A 80 15.12 -11.15 -12.84
C SER A 80 14.22 -9.91 -12.67
N VAL A 81 13.01 -10.10 -12.15
CA VAL A 81 12.10 -8.96 -11.88
C VAL A 81 12.74 -7.92 -10.95
N PRO A 82 13.46 -8.31 -9.86
CA PRO A 82 14.18 -7.33 -9.03
C PRO A 82 15.25 -6.54 -9.82
N GLU A 83 16.00 -7.17 -10.72
CA GLU A 83 16.98 -6.46 -11.56
C GLU A 83 16.31 -5.43 -12.47
N LEU A 84 15.19 -5.78 -13.12
CA LEU A 84 14.43 -4.85 -13.94
C LEU A 84 14.02 -3.60 -13.16
N ILE A 85 13.52 -3.78 -11.93
CA ILE A 85 13.05 -2.69 -11.05
C ILE A 85 14.23 -1.83 -10.58
N ASN A 86 15.30 -2.47 -10.10
CA ASN A 86 16.48 -1.79 -9.56
C ASN A 86 17.23 -0.94 -10.60
N GLN A 87 17.24 -1.34 -11.88
CA GLN A 87 17.88 -0.59 -12.97
C GLN A 87 17.32 0.83 -13.10
N ASN A 88 16.05 1.01 -12.75
CA ASN A 88 15.38 2.31 -12.77
C ASN A 88 15.54 3.06 -11.42
N GLY A 89 16.35 2.56 -10.50
CA GLY A 89 16.56 3.17 -9.18
C GLY A 89 15.37 3.05 -8.21
N VAL A 90 14.37 2.24 -8.57
CA VAL A 90 13.18 1.97 -7.75
C VAL A 90 13.50 0.87 -6.73
N VAL A 91 13.02 1.03 -5.49
CA VAL A 91 13.30 0.09 -4.39
C VAL A 91 12.37 -1.11 -4.50
N VAL A 92 12.94 -2.32 -4.43
CA VAL A 92 12.16 -3.57 -4.42
C VAL A 92 11.65 -3.86 -3.01
N GLY A 93 10.37 -4.14 -2.90
CA GLY A 93 9.70 -4.60 -1.69
C GLY A 93 8.96 -5.91 -1.89
N ILE A 94 8.54 -6.51 -0.78
CA ILE A 94 7.90 -7.82 -0.77
C ILE A 94 6.76 -7.89 0.26
N LYS A 95 5.61 -8.43 -0.15
CA LYS A 95 4.55 -8.83 0.78
C LYS A 95 4.94 -10.12 1.46
N VAL A 96 4.97 -10.12 2.79
CA VAL A 96 5.43 -11.28 3.58
C VAL A 96 4.34 -11.92 4.44
N ASP A 97 3.19 -11.27 4.62
CA ASP A 97 2.06 -11.90 5.30
C ASP A 97 1.46 -13.03 4.45
N MET A 98 0.88 -14.02 5.11
CA MET A 98 0.21 -15.17 4.52
C MET A 98 -1.32 -15.02 4.50
N GLY A 99 -1.81 -13.79 4.69
CA GLY A 99 -3.22 -13.42 4.63
C GLY A 99 -3.95 -13.51 5.94
N ALA A 100 -5.11 -12.86 5.98
CA ALA A 100 -6.01 -12.86 7.12
C ALA A 100 -6.74 -14.19 7.26
N LYS A 101 -6.75 -14.73 8.47
CA LYS A 101 -7.41 -15.98 8.86
C LYS A 101 -8.42 -15.70 9.97
N ALA A 102 -9.39 -16.58 10.14
CA ALA A 102 -10.36 -16.45 11.22
C ALA A 102 -9.64 -16.40 12.59
N LEU A 103 -9.96 -15.38 13.38
CA LEU A 103 -9.42 -15.24 14.72
C LEU A 103 -10.17 -16.18 15.66
N ALA A 104 -9.46 -17.17 16.19
CA ALA A 104 -10.03 -18.10 17.17
C ALA A 104 -10.51 -17.35 18.42
N GLY A 105 -11.67 -17.67 18.92
CA GLY A 105 -12.30 -17.00 20.06
C GLY A 105 -13.05 -15.71 19.70
N SER A 106 -13.09 -15.31 18.41
CA SER A 106 -13.89 -14.18 17.92
C SER A 106 -14.78 -14.59 16.75
N SER A 107 -15.94 -13.96 16.63
CA SER A 107 -16.89 -14.23 15.54
C SER A 107 -16.75 -13.20 14.42
N GLY A 108 -16.29 -13.67 13.25
CA GLY A 108 -16.22 -12.86 12.03
C GLY A 108 -15.04 -11.90 11.95
N GLU A 109 -14.11 -11.95 12.90
CA GLU A 109 -12.88 -11.19 12.88
C GLU A 109 -11.69 -12.03 12.41
N THR A 110 -10.61 -11.38 12.06
CA THR A 110 -9.43 -12.06 11.51
C THR A 110 -8.15 -11.61 12.20
N VAL A 111 -7.16 -12.49 12.20
CA VAL A 111 -5.76 -12.19 12.48
C VAL A 111 -4.94 -12.51 11.25
N THR A 112 -3.96 -11.70 10.95
CA THR A 112 -3.05 -11.97 9.83
C THR A 112 -1.94 -12.90 10.26
N GLU A 113 -1.76 -13.98 9.52
CA GLU A 113 -0.75 -15.02 9.79
C GLU A 113 0.48 -14.84 8.91
N GLY A 114 1.57 -15.57 9.24
CA GLY A 114 2.81 -15.61 8.44
C GLY A 114 4.08 -15.34 9.22
N LEU A 115 4.03 -15.31 10.57
CA LEU A 115 5.22 -15.12 11.41
C LEU A 115 6.12 -16.36 11.45
N ASP A 116 5.52 -17.56 11.33
CA ASP A 116 6.29 -18.80 11.33
C ASP A 116 7.21 -18.88 10.10
N GLY A 117 8.49 -19.13 10.36
CA GLY A 117 9.54 -19.15 9.31
C GLY A 117 9.77 -17.80 8.62
N LEU A 118 9.30 -16.68 9.19
CA LEU A 118 9.46 -15.36 8.56
C LEU A 118 10.92 -14.93 8.50
N ARG A 119 11.74 -15.23 9.52
CA ARG A 119 13.16 -14.87 9.55
C ARG A 119 13.91 -15.45 8.35
N GLU A 120 13.70 -16.74 8.07
CA GLU A 120 14.35 -17.44 6.96
C GLU A 120 13.82 -16.96 5.60
N ARG A 121 12.54 -16.59 5.51
CA ARG A 121 11.97 -16.00 4.29
C ARG A 121 12.53 -14.61 4.03
N LEU A 122 12.68 -13.79 5.06
CA LEU A 122 13.25 -12.43 4.93
C LEU A 122 14.69 -12.47 4.44
N ALA A 123 15.53 -13.37 4.95
CA ALA A 123 16.89 -13.55 4.46
C ALA A 123 16.91 -13.85 2.95
N LYS A 124 16.08 -14.80 2.51
CA LYS A 124 15.95 -15.13 1.07
C LYS A 124 15.46 -13.96 0.22
N TYR A 125 14.50 -13.18 0.72
CA TYR A 125 14.01 -12.00 -0.01
C TYR A 125 15.03 -10.88 -0.08
N TYR A 126 15.81 -10.70 0.98
CA TYR A 126 16.93 -9.76 0.99
C TYR A 126 17.97 -10.12 -0.08
N ASP A 127 18.34 -11.40 -0.18
CA ASP A 127 19.28 -11.93 -1.19
C ASP A 127 18.71 -11.76 -2.61
N LEU A 128 17.38 -11.86 -2.81
CA LEU A 128 16.71 -11.59 -4.07
C LEU A 128 16.61 -10.08 -4.42
N GLY A 129 17.09 -9.20 -3.53
CA GLY A 129 17.15 -7.77 -3.78
C GLY A 129 16.05 -6.93 -3.11
N ALA A 130 15.17 -7.51 -2.30
CA ALA A 130 14.20 -6.75 -1.52
C ALA A 130 14.89 -5.91 -0.44
N ARG A 131 14.39 -4.68 -0.21
CA ARG A 131 14.92 -3.76 0.81
C ARG A 131 13.82 -3.23 1.73
N PHE A 132 12.58 -3.56 1.45
CA PHE A 132 11.46 -3.34 2.37
C PHE A 132 10.46 -4.49 2.29
N ALA A 133 9.68 -4.65 3.33
CA ALA A 133 8.61 -5.65 3.39
C ALA A 133 7.29 -5.00 3.76
N LYS A 134 6.18 -5.65 3.46
CA LYS A 134 4.85 -5.20 3.82
C LYS A 134 4.05 -6.33 4.47
N TRP A 135 3.32 -5.97 5.53
CA TRP A 135 2.37 -6.84 6.23
C TRP A 135 1.07 -6.08 6.49
N ARG A 136 -0.04 -6.64 6.06
CA ARG A 136 -1.37 -6.06 6.18
C ARG A 136 -2.17 -6.77 7.27
N ALA A 137 -2.69 -6.01 8.23
CA ALA A 137 -3.76 -6.43 9.12
C ALA A 137 -5.05 -5.72 8.72
N ILE A 138 -6.21 -6.38 8.87
CA ILE A 138 -7.50 -5.80 8.49
C ILE A 138 -8.47 -5.80 9.67
N TYR A 139 -9.22 -4.70 9.79
CA TYR A 139 -10.23 -4.50 10.82
C TYR A 139 -11.55 -4.08 10.18
N LYS A 140 -12.61 -4.83 10.46
CA LYS A 140 -13.94 -4.52 9.96
C LYS A 140 -14.74 -3.79 11.02
N ILE A 141 -15.35 -2.66 10.67
CA ILE A 141 -16.26 -1.94 11.55
C ILE A 141 -17.64 -2.60 11.52
N SER A 142 -18.18 -2.85 12.70
CA SER A 142 -19.58 -3.21 12.93
C SER A 142 -20.00 -2.72 14.31
N GLU A 143 -21.21 -3.04 14.77
CA GLU A 143 -21.71 -2.65 16.08
C GLU A 143 -20.76 -3.06 17.25
N LYS A 144 -20.11 -4.22 17.13
CA LYS A 144 -19.24 -4.78 18.17
C LYS A 144 -17.78 -4.96 17.75
N ASN A 145 -17.44 -4.67 16.48
CA ASN A 145 -16.10 -4.90 15.96
C ASN A 145 -15.48 -3.59 15.44
N PRO A 146 -14.13 -3.48 15.43
CA PRO A 146 -13.21 -4.51 15.91
C PRO A 146 -13.20 -4.64 17.43
N SER A 147 -13.10 -5.90 17.91
CA SER A 147 -12.93 -6.20 19.33
C SER A 147 -11.51 -5.87 19.81
N GLU A 148 -11.34 -5.70 21.11
CA GLU A 148 -10.02 -5.52 21.72
C GLU A 148 -9.08 -6.71 21.41
N LEU A 149 -9.62 -7.94 21.39
CA LEU A 149 -8.87 -9.13 21.01
C LEU A 149 -8.30 -9.02 19.59
N ALA A 150 -9.12 -8.60 18.63
CA ALA A 150 -8.67 -8.46 17.23
C ALA A 150 -7.63 -7.34 17.08
N ILE A 151 -7.82 -6.21 17.75
CA ILE A 151 -6.89 -5.08 17.70
C ILE A 151 -5.53 -5.51 18.27
N LYS A 152 -5.49 -6.06 19.48
CA LYS A 152 -4.24 -6.49 20.15
C LYS A 152 -3.54 -7.61 19.39
N SER A 153 -4.27 -8.64 18.94
CA SER A 153 -3.65 -9.77 18.22
C SER A 153 -2.96 -9.33 16.92
N ASN A 154 -3.59 -8.42 16.18
CA ASN A 154 -3.02 -7.91 14.94
C ASN A 154 -1.89 -6.89 15.19
N ALA A 155 -2.02 -6.00 16.19
CA ALA A 155 -0.98 -5.05 16.57
C ALA A 155 0.29 -5.79 17.00
N HIS A 156 0.17 -6.82 17.86
CA HIS A 156 1.28 -7.68 18.24
C HIS A 156 1.93 -8.39 17.05
N SER A 157 1.13 -8.89 16.11
CA SER A 157 1.65 -9.52 14.89
C SER A 157 2.42 -8.52 14.02
N LEU A 158 1.90 -7.29 13.85
CA LEU A 158 2.55 -6.20 13.12
C LEU A 158 3.88 -5.79 13.75
N ALA A 159 3.95 -5.71 15.08
CA ALA A 159 5.17 -5.35 15.79
C ALA A 159 6.26 -6.43 15.70
N ARG A 160 5.90 -7.71 15.89
CA ARG A 160 6.82 -8.84 15.70
C ARG A 160 7.35 -8.92 14.28
N TYR A 161 6.46 -8.74 13.30
CA TYR A 161 6.84 -8.64 11.90
C TYR A 161 7.84 -7.51 11.67
N ALA A 162 7.55 -6.30 12.17
CA ALA A 162 8.40 -5.13 11.97
C ALA A 162 9.81 -5.32 12.56
N ALA A 163 9.90 -5.91 13.76
CA ALA A 163 11.17 -6.22 14.40
C ALA A 163 12.00 -7.23 13.57
N LEU A 164 11.37 -8.29 13.06
CA LEU A 164 12.04 -9.29 12.20
C LEU A 164 12.52 -8.68 10.88
N VAL A 165 11.74 -7.77 10.29
CA VAL A 165 12.13 -7.09 9.05
C VAL A 165 13.34 -6.18 9.27
N GLN A 166 13.39 -5.45 10.39
CA GLN A 166 14.56 -4.63 10.73
C GLN A 166 15.79 -5.47 11.07
N GLU A 167 15.62 -6.61 11.73
CA GLU A 167 16.69 -7.59 11.94
C GLU A 167 17.31 -8.08 10.61
N ALA A 168 16.48 -8.21 9.57
CA ALA A 168 16.91 -8.56 8.22
C ALA A 168 17.44 -7.36 7.40
N ASN A 169 17.72 -6.21 8.01
CA ASN A 169 18.16 -4.97 7.35
C ASN A 169 17.19 -4.47 6.26
N MET A 170 15.88 -4.64 6.46
CA MET A 170 14.83 -4.17 5.58
C MET A 170 13.91 -3.20 6.32
N VAL A 171 13.23 -2.33 5.56
CA VAL A 171 12.25 -1.38 6.11
C VAL A 171 10.87 -2.04 6.20
N PRO A 172 10.23 -2.13 7.38
CA PRO A 172 8.85 -2.61 7.47
C PRO A 172 7.85 -1.51 7.09
N ILE A 173 6.94 -1.85 6.19
CA ILE A 173 5.69 -1.11 5.97
C ILE A 173 4.62 -1.76 6.84
N VAL A 174 4.18 -1.04 7.86
CA VAL A 174 3.14 -1.45 8.80
C VAL A 174 1.79 -1.02 8.23
N GLU A 175 0.93 -2.00 7.87
CA GLU A 175 -0.36 -1.73 7.21
C GLU A 175 -1.55 -2.17 8.07
N PRO A 176 -1.94 -1.38 9.10
CA PRO A 176 -3.18 -1.60 9.85
C PRO A 176 -4.35 -0.95 9.10
N GLU A 177 -5.11 -1.74 8.36
CA GLU A 177 -6.21 -1.23 7.53
C GLU A 177 -7.56 -1.40 8.20
N VAL A 178 -8.22 -0.30 8.51
CA VAL A 178 -9.65 -0.28 8.83
C VAL A 178 -10.43 -0.23 7.52
N LEU A 179 -11.25 -1.28 7.29
CA LEU A 179 -11.98 -1.46 6.03
C LEU A 179 -13.11 -0.45 5.89
N MET A 180 -13.29 0.06 4.67
CA MET A 180 -14.42 0.95 4.36
C MET A 180 -15.73 0.20 4.04
N GLU A 181 -15.71 -1.14 4.07
CA GLU A 181 -16.95 -1.93 3.90
C GLU A 181 -17.84 -1.77 5.12
N GLY A 182 -19.04 -1.21 4.90
CA GLY A 182 -20.04 -1.01 5.95
C GLY A 182 -20.83 0.26 5.75
N ASP A 183 -21.66 0.58 6.74
CA ASP A 183 -22.56 1.74 6.78
C ASP A 183 -22.17 2.79 7.84
N HIS A 184 -21.00 2.59 8.46
CA HIS A 184 -20.48 3.50 9.49
C HIS A 184 -20.24 4.91 8.93
N ASP A 185 -20.36 5.91 9.82
CA ASP A 185 -19.99 7.29 9.50
C ASP A 185 -18.48 7.54 9.62
N ILE A 186 -18.07 8.74 9.28
CA ILE A 186 -16.66 9.15 9.32
C ILE A 186 -16.11 9.21 10.75
N ASP A 187 -16.93 9.58 11.73
CA ASP A 187 -16.52 9.68 13.13
C ASP A 187 -16.22 8.31 13.70
N LYS A 188 -17.01 7.28 13.36
CA LYS A 188 -16.73 5.90 13.75
C LYS A 188 -15.46 5.37 13.10
N CYS A 189 -15.21 5.69 11.84
CA CYS A 189 -13.95 5.35 11.20
C CYS A 189 -12.75 6.00 11.91
N TYR A 190 -12.89 7.28 12.30
CA TYR A 190 -11.86 7.98 13.09
C TYR A 190 -11.58 7.29 14.41
N GLU A 191 -12.63 7.04 15.22
CA GLU A 191 -12.52 6.36 16.52
C GLU A 191 -11.77 5.04 16.44
N VAL A 192 -12.19 4.19 15.48
CA VAL A 192 -11.59 2.86 15.31
C VAL A 192 -10.16 2.96 14.81
N THR A 193 -9.89 3.82 13.82
CA THR A 193 -8.53 3.99 13.29
C THR A 193 -7.58 4.54 14.36
N ALA A 194 -8.04 5.51 15.17
CA ALA A 194 -7.24 6.05 16.27
C ALA A 194 -6.85 4.95 17.26
N LYS A 195 -7.81 4.13 17.70
CA LYS A 195 -7.57 3.02 18.64
C LYS A 195 -6.61 1.97 18.05
N VAL A 196 -6.77 1.63 16.77
CA VAL A 196 -5.89 0.68 16.06
C VAL A 196 -4.46 1.22 15.96
N LEU A 197 -4.28 2.52 15.64
CA LEU A 197 -2.95 3.14 15.56
C LEU A 197 -2.28 3.22 16.92
N GLU A 198 -3.01 3.62 17.97
CA GLU A 198 -2.52 3.67 19.34
C GLU A 198 -1.94 2.31 19.76
N GLU A 199 -2.72 1.23 19.67
CA GLU A 199 -2.26 -0.11 20.01
C GLU A 199 -1.08 -0.58 19.14
N CYS A 200 -1.10 -0.26 17.83
CA CYS A 200 0.03 -0.58 16.94
C CYS A 200 1.34 0.08 17.39
N TYR A 201 1.31 1.35 17.77
CA TYR A 201 2.53 2.05 18.18
C TYR A 201 2.97 1.68 19.60
N GLU A 202 2.07 1.32 20.49
CA GLU A 202 2.40 0.71 21.79
C GLU A 202 3.17 -0.60 21.59
N GLU A 203 2.67 -1.50 20.76
CA GLU A 203 3.30 -2.78 20.44
C GLU A 203 4.64 -2.61 19.70
N LEU A 204 4.73 -1.69 18.74
CA LEU A 204 5.98 -1.38 18.05
C LEU A 204 7.05 -0.87 19.02
N SER A 205 6.67 -0.04 19.99
CA SER A 205 7.56 0.46 21.05
C SER A 205 8.02 -0.68 21.96
N LEU A 206 7.10 -1.55 22.40
CA LEU A 206 7.39 -2.71 23.24
C LEU A 206 8.40 -3.66 22.58
N HIS A 207 8.32 -3.79 21.24
CA HIS A 207 9.24 -4.61 20.44
C HIS A 207 10.53 -3.88 20.03
N ASN A 208 10.80 -2.69 20.56
CA ASN A 208 12.00 -1.87 20.27
C ASN A 208 12.19 -1.60 18.76
N VAL A 209 11.11 -1.43 18.01
CA VAL A 209 11.18 -1.12 16.58
C VAL A 209 11.67 0.31 16.39
N ASN A 210 12.72 0.49 15.58
CA ASN A 210 13.21 1.82 15.21
C ASN A 210 12.24 2.52 14.26
N LEU A 211 11.43 3.45 14.78
CA LEU A 211 10.37 4.12 14.02
C LEU A 211 10.91 4.95 12.86
N LYS A 212 12.12 5.50 12.93
CA LYS A 212 12.77 6.21 11.82
C LYS A 212 13.09 5.31 10.62
N GLY A 213 13.10 4.00 10.83
CA GLY A 213 13.29 2.98 9.81
C GLY A 213 11.98 2.23 9.47
N THR A 214 10.81 2.84 9.68
CA THR A 214 9.50 2.27 9.35
C THR A 214 8.73 3.16 8.39
N ILE A 215 7.67 2.63 7.78
CA ILE A 215 6.68 3.38 7.02
C ILE A 215 5.29 2.91 7.47
N LEU A 216 4.40 3.85 7.71
CA LEU A 216 2.99 3.54 7.97
C LEU A 216 2.20 3.50 6.67
N LYS A 217 1.35 2.48 6.52
CA LYS A 217 0.40 2.38 5.40
C LYS A 217 -1.04 2.25 5.93
N PRO A 218 -1.67 3.36 6.32
CA PRO A 218 -3.02 3.34 6.86
C PRO A 218 -4.08 3.55 5.78
N ASN A 219 -5.36 3.32 6.15
CA ASN A 219 -6.50 3.91 5.44
C ASN A 219 -6.57 5.42 5.65
N MET A 220 -7.24 6.13 4.76
CA MET A 220 -7.77 7.46 5.04
C MET A 220 -9.02 7.34 5.91
N ILE A 221 -9.39 8.38 6.65
CA ILE A 221 -10.62 8.39 7.44
C ILE A 221 -11.80 8.66 6.51
N LEU A 222 -12.59 7.61 6.26
CA LEU A 222 -13.67 7.60 5.27
C LEU A 222 -14.95 7.04 5.89
N PRO A 223 -16.14 7.55 5.50
CA PRO A 223 -17.37 6.84 5.81
C PRO A 223 -17.41 5.50 5.09
N GLY A 224 -18.16 4.57 5.62
CA GLY A 224 -18.39 3.28 4.99
C GLY A 224 -19.00 3.41 3.58
N ASN A 225 -18.70 2.47 2.70
CA ASN A 225 -19.18 2.51 1.31
C ASN A 225 -20.71 2.43 1.17
N LYS A 226 -21.41 1.97 2.22
CA LYS A 226 -22.87 1.93 2.33
C LYS A 226 -23.45 3.05 3.21
N SER A 227 -22.60 3.94 3.73
CA SER A 227 -23.03 5.07 4.53
C SER A 227 -23.95 6.00 3.74
N LYS A 228 -25.02 6.45 4.37
CA LYS A 228 -25.93 7.46 3.82
C LYS A 228 -25.33 8.86 3.87
N ASN A 229 -24.39 9.08 4.79
CA ASN A 229 -23.72 10.36 5.00
C ASN A 229 -22.51 10.43 4.08
N LYS A 230 -22.54 11.34 3.10
CA LYS A 230 -21.40 11.65 2.24
C LYS A 230 -20.58 12.75 2.86
N CYS A 231 -19.26 12.60 2.81
CA CYS A 231 -18.30 13.60 3.29
C CYS A 231 -17.60 14.28 2.12
N SER A 232 -17.29 15.55 2.30
CA SER A 232 -16.46 16.27 1.34
C SER A 232 -14.99 15.83 1.43
N TYR A 233 -14.24 15.96 0.35
CA TYR A 233 -12.80 15.67 0.35
C TYR A 233 -12.03 16.50 1.39
N LYS A 234 -12.46 17.73 1.66
CA LYS A 234 -11.87 18.59 2.69
C LYS A 234 -12.11 18.05 4.11
N GLU A 235 -13.29 17.53 4.38
CA GLU A 235 -13.63 16.90 5.65
C GLU A 235 -12.83 15.62 5.86
N ILE A 236 -12.76 14.76 4.85
CA ILE A 236 -11.94 13.55 4.84
C ILE A 236 -10.46 13.90 5.11
N ALA A 237 -9.94 14.92 4.44
CA ALA A 237 -8.57 15.37 4.62
C ALA A 237 -8.31 15.86 6.06
N LYS A 238 -9.21 16.70 6.61
CA LYS A 238 -9.11 17.20 7.97
C LYS A 238 -9.12 16.07 8.99
N MET A 239 -10.12 15.18 8.92
CA MET A 239 -10.26 14.06 9.85
C MET A 239 -9.08 13.09 9.76
N THR A 240 -8.58 12.83 8.55
CA THR A 240 -7.41 11.97 8.34
C THR A 240 -6.16 12.59 8.96
N LEU A 241 -5.90 13.87 8.69
CA LEU A 241 -4.72 14.55 9.23
C LEU A 241 -4.76 14.65 10.77
N GLU A 242 -5.91 14.99 11.36
CA GLU A 242 -6.10 15.06 12.81
C GLU A 242 -5.86 13.69 13.47
N CYS A 243 -6.39 12.61 12.90
CA CYS A 243 -6.17 11.26 13.39
C CYS A 243 -4.69 10.89 13.40
N LEU A 244 -3.98 11.15 12.30
CA LEU A 244 -2.56 10.82 12.15
C LEU A 244 -1.68 11.67 13.08
N LYS A 245 -1.93 12.96 13.17
CA LYS A 245 -1.19 13.87 14.09
C LYS A 245 -1.27 13.43 15.55
N LYS A 246 -2.41 12.90 15.96
CA LYS A 246 -2.64 12.49 17.34
C LYS A 246 -2.04 11.12 17.67
N ASN A 247 -2.05 10.18 16.70
CA ASN A 247 -1.78 8.77 16.98
C ASN A 247 -0.51 8.23 16.30
N VAL A 248 0.22 9.02 15.50
CA VAL A 248 1.46 8.58 14.84
C VAL A 248 2.64 9.34 15.43
N PRO A 249 3.67 8.65 15.96
CA PRO A 249 4.88 9.30 16.46
C PRO A 249 5.61 10.09 15.37
N SER A 250 6.12 11.28 15.73
CA SER A 250 6.78 12.21 14.79
C SER A 250 8.08 11.68 14.18
N GLU A 251 8.64 10.60 14.70
CA GLU A 251 9.81 9.92 14.19
C GLU A 251 9.57 9.11 12.93
N VAL A 252 8.31 8.76 12.63
CA VAL A 252 7.94 8.03 11.40
C VAL A 252 8.19 8.92 10.19
N PRO A 253 9.04 8.53 9.22
CA PRO A 253 9.44 9.43 8.15
C PRO A 253 8.34 9.68 7.12
N GLY A 254 7.37 8.76 7.00
CA GLY A 254 6.31 8.93 6.02
C GLY A 254 5.15 7.96 6.14
N ILE A 255 4.06 8.40 5.54
CA ILE A 255 2.76 7.73 5.51
C ILE A 255 2.40 7.49 4.05
N THR A 256 2.22 6.23 3.69
CA THR A 256 1.88 5.80 2.34
C THR A 256 0.45 5.24 2.33
N PHE A 257 -0.55 6.07 2.06
CA PHE A 257 -1.94 5.65 2.13
C PHE A 257 -2.27 4.47 1.21
N LEU A 258 -3.09 3.55 1.69
CA LEU A 258 -3.77 2.59 0.83
C LEU A 258 -5.00 3.26 0.16
N SER A 259 -5.48 2.70 -0.95
CA SER A 259 -6.67 3.22 -1.63
C SER A 259 -8.00 2.69 -1.06
N GLY A 260 -8.00 1.53 -0.41
CA GLY A 260 -9.10 0.99 0.42
C GLY A 260 -10.47 0.87 -0.26
N GLY A 261 -10.55 0.68 -1.56
CA GLY A 261 -11.82 0.61 -2.29
C GLY A 261 -12.30 1.92 -2.91
N GLN A 262 -11.57 3.02 -2.70
CA GLN A 262 -11.76 4.26 -3.44
C GLN A 262 -11.47 4.03 -4.94
N THR A 263 -12.13 4.80 -5.79
CA THR A 263 -11.78 4.89 -7.21
C THR A 263 -10.41 5.53 -7.40
N GLU A 264 -9.84 5.44 -8.59
CA GLU A 264 -8.56 6.08 -8.93
C GLU A 264 -8.60 7.60 -8.68
N ILE A 265 -9.71 8.25 -9.05
CA ILE A 265 -9.90 9.70 -8.89
C ILE A 265 -10.11 10.07 -7.42
N GLU A 266 -10.99 9.38 -6.70
CA GLU A 266 -11.23 9.64 -5.28
C GLU A 266 -9.95 9.52 -4.45
N ALA A 267 -9.16 8.46 -4.66
CA ALA A 267 -7.90 8.27 -3.95
C ALA A 267 -6.89 9.39 -4.26
N THR A 268 -6.81 9.82 -5.52
CA THR A 268 -5.95 10.93 -5.95
C THR A 268 -6.41 12.25 -5.31
N GLN A 269 -7.70 12.55 -5.35
CA GLN A 269 -8.27 13.79 -4.84
C GLN A 269 -8.16 13.88 -3.32
N ASN A 270 -8.46 12.80 -2.60
CA ASN A 270 -8.30 12.76 -1.14
C ASN A 270 -6.84 13.00 -0.74
N LEU A 271 -5.89 12.33 -1.40
CA LEU A 271 -4.47 12.55 -1.14
C LEU A 271 -4.04 13.99 -1.39
N ASN A 272 -4.56 14.62 -2.45
CA ASN A 272 -4.29 16.01 -2.78
C ASN A 272 -4.83 16.96 -1.70
N GLU A 273 -6.06 16.76 -1.22
CA GLU A 273 -6.63 17.61 -0.17
C GLU A 273 -5.92 17.42 1.17
N ILE A 274 -5.47 16.20 1.51
CA ILE A 274 -4.63 15.95 2.69
C ILE A 274 -3.32 16.76 2.58
N ASN A 275 -2.63 16.69 1.44
CA ASN A 275 -1.36 17.39 1.26
C ASN A 275 -1.49 18.93 1.20
N LYS A 276 -2.65 19.47 0.81
CA LYS A 276 -2.92 20.92 0.87
C LYS A 276 -2.92 21.47 2.29
N ILE A 277 -3.28 20.65 3.26
CA ILE A 277 -3.39 21.06 4.67
C ILE A 277 -2.36 20.40 5.57
N ASN A 278 -1.45 19.58 5.01
CA ASN A 278 -0.41 18.89 5.76
C ASN A 278 0.57 19.90 6.36
N ASP A 279 0.50 20.07 7.67
CA ASP A 279 1.38 20.91 8.49
C ASP A 279 2.35 20.08 9.36
N THR A 280 2.47 18.79 9.05
CA THR A 280 3.36 17.85 9.78
C THR A 280 4.69 17.66 9.05
N ASN A 281 5.62 16.96 9.72
CA ASN A 281 6.87 16.51 9.11
C ASN A 281 6.73 15.20 8.33
N PHE A 282 5.55 14.55 8.33
CA PHE A 282 5.34 13.32 7.59
C PHE A 282 5.33 13.59 6.08
N ALA A 283 6.10 12.83 5.33
CA ALA A 283 5.86 12.72 3.90
C ALA A 283 4.55 11.93 3.69
N MET A 284 3.51 12.58 3.17
CA MET A 284 2.21 11.93 2.92
C MET A 284 2.10 11.58 1.44
N THR A 285 2.16 10.30 1.13
CA THR A 285 2.17 9.78 -0.23
C THR A 285 1.27 8.55 -0.36
N PHE A 286 1.37 7.83 -1.47
CA PHE A 286 0.51 6.70 -1.81
C PHE A 286 1.27 5.37 -1.85
N SER A 287 0.56 4.29 -1.53
CA SER A 287 0.93 2.91 -1.84
C SER A 287 -0.28 2.21 -2.42
N TYR A 288 -0.54 2.48 -3.70
CA TYR A 288 -1.77 2.06 -4.34
C TYR A 288 -1.59 0.79 -5.19
N GLY A 289 -2.58 -0.11 -5.10
CA GLY A 289 -2.76 -1.23 -6.01
C GLY A 289 -3.81 -0.87 -7.07
N ARG A 290 -5.08 -1.09 -6.78
CA ARG A 290 -6.20 -0.84 -7.73
C ARG A 290 -6.23 0.60 -8.24
N ALA A 291 -6.12 1.57 -7.36
CA ALA A 291 -6.18 2.98 -7.74
C ALA A 291 -4.99 3.47 -8.59
N LEU A 292 -4.01 2.61 -8.85
CA LEU A 292 -2.87 2.91 -9.72
C LEU A 292 -2.85 2.06 -10.98
N GLN A 293 -3.53 0.91 -10.98
CA GLN A 293 -3.42 -0.10 -12.03
C GLN A 293 -4.73 -0.35 -12.81
N GLN A 294 -5.89 0.09 -12.28
CA GLN A 294 -7.19 -0.37 -12.78
C GLN A 294 -7.45 0.02 -14.23
N SER A 295 -7.14 1.26 -14.61
CA SER A 295 -7.32 1.74 -15.99
C SER A 295 -6.38 1.01 -16.96
N ALA A 296 -5.10 0.82 -16.56
CA ALA A 296 -4.13 0.05 -17.36
C ALA A 296 -4.55 -1.41 -17.51
N LEU A 297 -5.07 -2.04 -16.44
CA LEU A 297 -5.57 -3.41 -16.49
C LEU A 297 -6.78 -3.57 -17.42
N LYS A 298 -7.74 -2.64 -17.36
CA LYS A 298 -8.92 -2.64 -18.24
C LYS A 298 -8.53 -2.49 -19.70
N TYR A 299 -7.56 -1.65 -20.01
CA TYR A 299 -7.05 -1.47 -21.37
C TYR A 299 -6.30 -2.72 -21.84
N TRP A 300 -5.38 -3.24 -21.00
CA TRP A 300 -4.62 -4.46 -21.29
C TRP A 300 -5.52 -5.67 -21.56
N GLY A 301 -6.61 -5.84 -20.81
CA GLY A 301 -7.56 -6.95 -21.04
C GLY A 301 -8.14 -7.02 -22.46
N LYS A 302 -8.14 -5.89 -23.18
CA LYS A 302 -8.63 -5.80 -24.57
C LYS A 302 -7.51 -5.68 -25.60
N ASN A 303 -6.34 -5.19 -25.21
CA ASN A 303 -5.26 -4.78 -26.11
C ASN A 303 -3.90 -5.22 -25.53
N GLN A 304 -3.71 -6.54 -25.35
CA GLN A 304 -2.53 -7.06 -24.62
C GLN A 304 -1.20 -6.73 -25.29
N GLU A 305 -1.18 -6.60 -26.61
CA GLU A 305 0.01 -6.30 -27.41
C GLU A 305 0.35 -4.79 -27.48
N ASP A 306 -0.56 -3.93 -27.05
CA ASP A 306 -0.37 -2.47 -27.09
C ASP A 306 0.34 -1.97 -25.83
N VAL A 307 1.56 -2.42 -25.66
CA VAL A 307 2.41 -2.12 -24.49
C VAL A 307 2.58 -0.63 -24.27
N LEU A 308 2.74 0.14 -25.35
CA LEU A 308 2.98 1.60 -25.27
C LEU A 308 1.80 2.36 -24.64
N ASN A 309 0.58 2.07 -25.06
CA ASN A 309 -0.60 2.73 -24.49
C ASN A 309 -0.89 2.23 -23.07
N ILE A 310 -0.65 0.96 -22.75
CA ILE A 310 -0.78 0.44 -21.38
C ILE A 310 0.17 1.20 -20.44
N GLN A 311 1.44 1.36 -20.82
CA GLN A 311 2.44 2.11 -20.06
C GLN A 311 2.10 3.60 -19.95
N LYS A 312 1.57 4.21 -21.03
CA LYS A 312 1.10 5.60 -21.03
C LYS A 312 -0.03 5.81 -20.02
N ILE A 313 -1.01 4.90 -19.98
CA ILE A 313 -2.13 4.93 -19.00
C ILE A 313 -1.60 4.81 -17.58
N PHE A 314 -0.73 3.85 -17.33
CA PHE A 314 -0.13 3.64 -16.01
C PHE A 314 0.68 4.86 -15.56
N ASN A 315 1.57 5.37 -16.40
CA ASN A 315 2.40 6.53 -16.10
C ASN A 315 1.56 7.80 -15.87
N HIS A 316 0.47 7.96 -16.63
CA HIS A 316 -0.47 9.07 -16.39
C HIS A 316 -1.05 8.99 -14.98
N ARG A 317 -1.56 7.81 -14.58
CA ARG A 317 -2.12 7.63 -13.24
C ARG A 317 -1.07 7.82 -12.14
N ALA A 318 0.15 7.33 -12.35
CA ALA A 318 1.28 7.54 -11.44
C ALA A 318 1.64 9.02 -11.31
N LYS A 319 1.66 9.77 -12.42
CA LYS A 319 1.89 11.22 -12.45
C LYS A 319 0.79 11.99 -11.70
N MET A 320 -0.49 11.61 -11.86
CA MET A 320 -1.59 12.29 -11.16
C MET A 320 -1.48 12.08 -9.63
N ASN A 321 -1.14 10.88 -9.18
CA ASN A 321 -0.89 10.61 -7.77
C ASN A 321 0.38 11.35 -7.26
N SER A 322 1.43 11.43 -8.07
CA SER A 322 2.62 12.23 -7.78
C SER A 322 2.27 13.71 -7.56
N LEU A 323 1.48 14.31 -8.44
CA LEU A 323 1.00 15.69 -8.28
C LEU A 323 0.18 15.87 -7.01
N SER A 324 -0.59 14.86 -6.60
CA SER A 324 -1.37 14.90 -5.35
C SER A 324 -0.47 14.90 -4.11
N THR A 325 0.66 14.20 -4.12
CA THR A 325 1.62 14.28 -3.01
C THR A 325 2.24 15.67 -2.86
N LEU A 326 2.21 16.46 -3.93
CA LEU A 326 2.73 17.84 -3.98
C LEU A 326 1.63 18.91 -3.82
N ALA A 327 0.38 18.49 -3.55
CA ALA A 327 -0.81 19.37 -3.51
C ALA A 327 -1.05 20.15 -4.83
N LYS A 328 -0.64 19.57 -5.97
CA LYS A 328 -0.68 20.21 -7.30
C LYS A 328 -1.66 19.55 -8.27
N TRP A 329 -2.32 18.46 -7.87
CA TRP A 329 -3.31 17.82 -8.73
C TRP A 329 -4.56 18.70 -8.90
N ARG A 330 -5.09 18.69 -10.11
CA ARG A 330 -6.37 19.31 -10.48
C ARG A 330 -7.08 18.42 -11.46
N GLU A 331 -8.39 18.44 -11.44
CA GLU A 331 -9.26 17.58 -12.27
C GLU A 331 -9.03 17.76 -13.77
N ASP A 332 -8.70 18.99 -14.22
CA ASP A 332 -8.41 19.29 -15.62
C ASP A 332 -7.14 18.59 -16.15
N LEU A 333 -6.21 18.22 -15.23
CA LEU A 333 -4.98 17.49 -15.57
C LEU A 333 -5.22 15.97 -15.74
N ASP A 334 -6.35 15.45 -15.26
CA ASP A 334 -6.63 14.02 -15.23
C ASP A 334 -7.18 13.46 -16.55
N LYS A 335 -7.31 14.30 -17.56
CA LYS A 335 -7.72 13.90 -18.91
C LYS A 335 -6.56 13.23 -19.62
N LEU A 336 -6.78 12.03 -20.12
CA LEU A 336 -5.83 11.27 -20.93
C LEU A 336 -6.46 10.89 -22.27
N ASP A 337 -5.91 11.42 -23.35
CA ASP A 337 -6.27 11.00 -24.71
C ASP A 337 -5.38 9.81 -25.11
N ILE A 338 -6.02 8.66 -25.32
CA ILE A 338 -5.41 7.46 -25.87
C ILE A 338 -5.76 7.45 -27.35
N GLN A 339 -4.77 7.62 -28.19
CA GLN A 339 -4.92 7.53 -29.65
C GLN A 339 -4.90 6.07 -30.09
#